data_d253d669d9840deced1775d10236851a
#
_entry.id   d253d669d9840deced1775d10236851a
#
_cell.length_a   1.000
_cell.length_b   1.000
_cell.length_c   1.000
_cell.angle_alpha   90.00
_cell.angle_beta   90.00
_cell.angle_gamma   90.00
#
_symmetry.space_group_name_H-M   'P 1'
#
loop_
_entity.id
_entity.type
_entity.pdbx_description
1 polymer ?
#
loop_
_entity_poly.entity_id
_entity_poly.type
_entity_poly.pdbx_seq_one_letter_code
_entity_poly.pdbx_strand_id
1 'polypeptide(L)'
;MNTFFHIAGTASLSLAVAPATLAAPVWEIDFNKGLETARDGNRTVMVEFTGSDWCPPCKYLRSTILDSPEFANYAERNKLVLVELDFPRTPGKISKELMKEREDIMRRYGVTGFPTVMLMDGTGAPYARIVGPTKTAPEYLEKLTKAQDLKNSLNGEIAVARKLSGSERAAALAKALEKVPAELQGYHKELIAEIMASDPEDRFGFGKKEKEARMMAQQSEMLEQFYLSQRGKIRGEELRKSREEAEKILSSPDLLPPIRLKLNKFISDSYALERNYPKSLEYLKSARDSDPGSKESSRLQPWIENMEKIIAREK
;
A
#
# COMPACT_ATOMS: atom_id res chain seq x y z
N MET A 1 56.38 -41.98 -61.60
CA MET A 1 56.12 -41.89 -60.15
C MET A 1 55.24 -40.68 -59.97
N ASN A 2 53.93 -40.86 -59.90
CA ASN A 2 52.94 -39.78 -59.74
C ASN A 2 52.44 -39.76 -58.27
N THR A 3 52.73 -38.71 -57.55
CA THR A 3 52.31 -38.53 -56.18
C THR A 3 51.01 -37.68 -56.19
N PHE A 4 49.87 -38.30 -55.83
CA PHE A 4 48.59 -37.57 -55.68
C PHE A 4 48.55 -36.98 -54.27
N PHE A 5 48.44 -35.63 -54.20
CA PHE A 5 48.12 -34.92 -52.95
C PHE A 5 46.61 -34.86 -52.79
N HIS A 6 46.10 -35.49 -51.72
CA HIS A 6 44.70 -35.32 -51.28
C HIS A 6 44.61 -34.11 -50.37
N ILE A 7 43.89 -33.09 -50.81
CA ILE A 7 43.50 -31.92 -49.95
C ILE A 7 42.21 -32.30 -49.25
N ALA A 8 42.29 -32.58 -47.95
CA ALA A 8 41.09 -32.73 -47.10
C ALA A 8 40.52 -31.35 -46.76
N GLY A 9 39.41 -30.99 -47.36
CA GLY A 9 38.67 -29.79 -47.03
C GLY A 9 37.87 -29.98 -45.76
N THR A 10 38.24 -29.28 -44.68
CA THR A 10 37.45 -29.19 -43.44
C THR A 10 36.27 -28.24 -43.63
N ALA A 11 35.08 -28.76 -43.77
CA ALA A 11 33.84 -27.96 -43.74
C ALA A 11 33.56 -27.51 -42.32
N SER A 12 33.79 -26.21 -42.07
CA SER A 12 33.38 -25.58 -40.78
C SER A 12 31.86 -25.37 -40.78
N LEU A 13 31.17 -26.16 -40.00
CA LEU A 13 29.73 -26.00 -39.78
C LEU A 13 29.52 -24.82 -38.79
N SER A 14 29.24 -23.63 -39.33
CA SER A 14 28.85 -22.48 -38.51
C SER A 14 27.42 -22.70 -37.99
N LEU A 15 27.27 -23.04 -36.72
CA LEU A 15 25.97 -23.04 -36.05
C LEU A 15 25.52 -21.58 -35.90
N ALA A 16 24.61 -21.14 -36.74
CA ALA A 16 23.92 -19.86 -36.55
C ALA A 16 22.97 -20.02 -35.34
N VAL A 17 23.36 -19.49 -34.19
CA VAL A 17 22.47 -19.36 -33.05
C VAL A 17 21.48 -18.24 -33.41
N ALA A 18 20.27 -18.61 -33.79
CA ALA A 18 19.20 -17.65 -33.94
C ALA A 18 18.96 -16.96 -32.59
N PRO A 19 18.80 -15.61 -32.54
CA PRO A 19 18.44 -14.93 -31.31
C PRO A 19 17.08 -15.48 -30.87
N ALA A 20 17.03 -16.06 -29.67
CA ALA A 20 15.78 -16.45 -29.04
C ALA A 20 14.95 -15.18 -28.84
N THR A 21 13.87 -15.03 -29.60
CA THR A 21 12.88 -13.98 -29.38
C THR A 21 12.19 -14.32 -28.07
N LEU A 22 12.51 -13.56 -27.02
CA LEU A 22 11.80 -13.68 -25.76
C LEU A 22 10.31 -13.37 -25.99
N ALA A 23 9.46 -14.28 -25.53
CA ALA A 23 8.04 -14.04 -25.51
C ALA A 23 7.73 -12.84 -24.57
N ALA A 24 6.72 -12.05 -24.91
CA ALA A 24 6.27 -10.98 -24.04
C ALA A 24 5.92 -11.53 -22.65
N PRO A 25 6.24 -10.79 -21.59
CA PRO A 25 5.95 -11.27 -20.23
C PRO A 25 4.45 -11.49 -20.02
N VAL A 26 4.08 -12.61 -19.42
CA VAL A 26 2.68 -12.93 -19.11
C VAL A 26 2.28 -12.26 -17.80
N TRP A 27 1.20 -11.49 -17.86
CA TRP A 27 0.65 -10.80 -16.70
C TRP A 27 -0.61 -11.51 -16.20
N GLU A 28 -0.63 -11.85 -14.93
CA GLU A 28 -1.80 -12.36 -14.23
C GLU A 28 -2.71 -11.16 -13.89
N ILE A 29 -4.02 -11.35 -13.97
CA ILE A 29 -5.02 -10.34 -13.62
C ILE A 29 -5.70 -10.61 -12.28
N ASP A 30 -5.52 -11.81 -11.75
CA ASP A 30 -5.99 -12.27 -10.45
C ASP A 30 -4.86 -12.16 -9.43
N PHE A 31 -5.06 -11.27 -8.47
CA PHE A 31 -4.07 -11.00 -7.42
C PHE A 31 -3.77 -12.23 -6.55
N ASN A 32 -4.82 -12.96 -6.16
CA ASN A 32 -4.68 -14.10 -5.25
C ASN A 32 -3.94 -15.26 -5.94
N LYS A 33 -4.27 -15.51 -7.21
CA LYS A 33 -3.58 -16.50 -8.04
C LYS A 33 -2.11 -16.13 -8.25
N GLY A 34 -1.80 -14.83 -8.42
CA GLY A 34 -0.42 -14.35 -8.48
C GLY A 34 0.34 -14.64 -7.19
N LEU A 35 -0.25 -14.39 -6.02
CA LEU A 35 0.35 -14.72 -4.71
C LEU A 35 0.56 -16.22 -4.54
N GLU A 36 -0.43 -17.05 -4.88
CA GLU A 36 -0.35 -18.50 -4.81
C GLU A 36 0.82 -19.03 -5.67
N THR A 37 0.89 -18.59 -6.93
CA THR A 37 1.98 -18.93 -7.86
C THR A 37 3.36 -18.55 -7.32
N ALA A 38 3.46 -17.41 -6.61
CA ALA A 38 4.72 -16.96 -6.02
C ALA A 38 5.09 -17.77 -4.78
N ARG A 39 4.12 -18.14 -3.96
CA ARG A 39 4.31 -18.92 -2.74
C ARG A 39 4.89 -20.29 -3.06
N ASP A 40 4.31 -20.99 -4.03
CA ASP A 40 4.75 -22.33 -4.46
C ASP A 40 6.20 -22.33 -4.98
N GLY A 41 6.60 -21.24 -5.64
CA GLY A 41 7.96 -21.09 -6.18
C GLY A 41 8.92 -20.26 -5.33
N ASN A 42 8.52 -19.78 -4.15
CA ASN A 42 9.26 -18.79 -3.35
C ASN A 42 9.74 -17.59 -4.20
N ARG A 43 8.85 -17.11 -5.07
CA ARG A 43 9.13 -16.05 -6.05
C ARG A 43 8.70 -14.68 -5.54
N THR A 44 9.11 -13.64 -6.23
CA THR A 44 8.63 -12.27 -6.03
C THR A 44 7.39 -12.05 -6.88
N VAL A 45 6.37 -11.45 -6.28
CA VAL A 45 5.24 -10.87 -7.01
C VAL A 45 5.53 -9.40 -7.27
N MET A 46 5.44 -9.00 -8.53
CA MET A 46 5.43 -7.60 -8.93
C MET A 46 4.01 -7.23 -9.30
N VAL A 47 3.37 -6.40 -8.48
CA VAL A 47 1.99 -5.95 -8.70
C VAL A 47 2.01 -4.54 -9.24
N GLU A 48 1.47 -4.33 -10.45
CA GLU A 48 1.26 -3.02 -11.04
C GLU A 48 -0.19 -2.56 -10.80
N PHE A 49 -0.37 -1.42 -10.15
CA PHE A 49 -1.62 -0.69 -10.07
C PHE A 49 -1.62 0.37 -11.16
N THR A 50 -2.53 0.26 -12.12
CA THR A 50 -2.50 1.05 -13.36
C THR A 50 -3.88 1.55 -13.78
N GLY A 51 -3.91 2.56 -14.65
CA GLY A 51 -5.11 3.06 -15.33
C GLY A 51 -4.87 3.07 -16.82
N SER A 52 -4.97 1.89 -17.45
CA SER A 52 -4.47 1.63 -18.82
C SER A 52 -5.07 2.53 -19.90
N ASP A 53 -6.32 2.98 -19.74
CA ASP A 53 -7.03 3.77 -20.76
C ASP A 53 -6.97 5.29 -20.54
N TRP A 54 -6.67 5.75 -19.30
CA TRP A 54 -6.77 7.17 -18.98
C TRP A 54 -5.50 7.78 -18.35
N CYS A 55 -4.56 6.97 -17.80
CA CYS A 55 -3.41 7.47 -17.04
C CYS A 55 -2.16 7.61 -17.96
N PRO A 56 -1.75 8.82 -18.37
CA PRO A 56 -0.59 8.98 -19.26
C PRO A 56 0.72 8.42 -18.71
N PRO A 57 1.09 8.62 -17.40
CA PRO A 57 2.30 8.01 -16.83
C PRO A 57 2.25 6.46 -16.83
N CYS A 58 1.04 5.87 -16.69
CA CYS A 58 0.87 4.41 -16.75
C CYS A 58 1.15 3.88 -18.16
N LYS A 59 0.58 4.54 -19.18
CA LYS A 59 0.83 4.21 -20.58
C LYS A 59 2.31 4.31 -20.93
N TYR A 60 2.99 5.34 -20.41
CA TYR A 60 4.42 5.50 -20.59
C TYR A 60 5.20 4.37 -19.92
N LEU A 61 4.90 4.04 -18.64
CA LEU A 61 5.54 2.92 -17.92
C LEU A 61 5.39 1.62 -18.72
N ARG A 62 4.18 1.32 -19.19
CA ARG A 62 3.88 0.11 -19.94
C ARG A 62 4.67 0.08 -21.25
N SER A 63 4.49 1.05 -22.15
CA SER A 63 5.05 1.04 -23.49
C SER A 63 6.57 1.21 -23.55
N THR A 64 7.15 1.95 -22.59
CA THR A 64 8.58 2.29 -22.62
C THR A 64 9.42 1.34 -21.76
N ILE A 65 8.84 0.78 -20.70
CA ILE A 65 9.58 0.01 -19.70
C ILE A 65 9.08 -1.44 -19.63
N LEU A 66 7.82 -1.66 -19.30
CA LEU A 66 7.32 -3.01 -18.99
C LEU A 66 7.11 -3.89 -20.25
N ASP A 67 6.96 -3.29 -21.42
CA ASP A 67 6.89 -4.00 -22.69
C ASP A 67 8.27 -4.09 -23.38
N SER A 68 9.34 -3.58 -22.74
CA SER A 68 10.68 -3.63 -23.31
C SER A 68 11.31 -5.03 -23.21
N PRO A 69 12.17 -5.40 -24.18
CA PRO A 69 12.94 -6.65 -24.12
C PRO A 69 13.82 -6.73 -22.87
N GLU A 70 14.34 -5.59 -22.40
CA GLU A 70 15.15 -5.49 -21.19
C GLU A 70 14.35 -5.91 -19.95
N PHE A 71 13.10 -5.44 -19.83
CA PHE A 71 12.23 -5.85 -18.74
C PHE A 71 11.82 -7.31 -18.86
N ALA A 72 11.49 -7.79 -20.07
CA ALA A 72 11.15 -9.19 -20.29
C ALA A 72 12.29 -10.13 -19.82
N ASN A 73 13.52 -9.81 -20.23
CA ASN A 73 14.73 -10.51 -19.79
C ASN A 73 14.93 -10.45 -18.26
N TYR A 74 14.67 -9.28 -17.66
CA TYR A 74 14.78 -9.10 -16.21
C TYR A 74 13.75 -9.94 -15.46
N ALA A 75 12.49 -9.89 -15.88
CA ALA A 75 11.38 -10.61 -15.26
C ALA A 75 11.60 -12.13 -15.31
N GLU A 76 12.06 -12.64 -16.45
CA GLU A 76 12.37 -14.07 -16.63
C GLU A 76 13.53 -14.51 -15.74
N ARG A 77 14.68 -13.81 -15.79
CA ARG A 77 15.85 -14.14 -14.98
C ARG A 77 15.57 -14.11 -13.49
N ASN A 78 14.75 -13.16 -13.02
CA ASN A 78 14.37 -13.05 -11.62
C ASN A 78 13.11 -13.87 -11.28
N LYS A 79 12.56 -14.62 -12.24
CA LYS A 79 11.36 -15.46 -12.09
C LYS A 79 10.19 -14.69 -11.45
N LEU A 80 10.00 -13.43 -11.87
CA LEU A 80 8.93 -12.61 -11.31
C LEU A 80 7.56 -13.18 -11.67
N VAL A 81 6.63 -13.13 -10.73
CA VAL A 81 5.21 -13.28 -10.99
C VAL A 81 4.66 -11.89 -11.20
N LEU A 82 4.18 -11.62 -12.40
CA LEU A 82 3.68 -10.30 -12.78
C LEU A 82 2.16 -10.27 -12.62
N VAL A 83 1.65 -9.29 -11.89
CA VAL A 83 0.22 -9.09 -11.67
C VAL A 83 -0.15 -7.67 -12.07
N GLU A 84 -1.18 -7.54 -12.92
CA GLU A 84 -1.73 -6.25 -13.34
C GLU A 84 -3.10 -6.01 -12.71
N LEU A 85 -3.22 -4.95 -11.94
CA LEU A 85 -4.47 -4.44 -11.40
C LEU A 85 -4.84 -3.15 -12.15
N ASP A 86 -5.57 -3.30 -13.27
CA ASP A 86 -6.02 -2.18 -14.09
C ASP A 86 -7.31 -1.57 -13.54
N PHE A 87 -7.38 -0.24 -13.46
CA PHE A 87 -8.53 0.56 -13.02
C PHE A 87 -9.04 1.41 -14.20
N PRO A 88 -9.66 0.79 -15.21
CA PRO A 88 -10.11 1.49 -16.40
C PRO A 88 -11.29 2.42 -16.10
N ARG A 89 -11.39 3.53 -16.87
CA ARG A 89 -12.55 4.43 -16.84
C ARG A 89 -13.55 4.10 -17.94
N THR A 90 -13.15 3.35 -18.96
CA THR A 90 -14.07 2.90 -20.03
C THR A 90 -15.14 1.99 -19.44
N PRO A 91 -16.44 2.36 -19.55
CA PRO A 91 -17.53 1.55 -19.02
C PRO A 91 -17.55 0.14 -19.62
N GLY A 92 -17.74 -0.86 -18.77
CA GLY A 92 -17.86 -2.26 -19.19
C GLY A 92 -16.56 -2.99 -19.53
N LYS A 93 -15.39 -2.33 -19.40
CA LYS A 93 -14.09 -2.96 -19.63
C LYS A 93 -13.77 -4.05 -18.62
N ILE A 94 -14.24 -3.89 -17.39
CA ILE A 94 -14.22 -4.93 -16.34
C ILE A 94 -15.57 -4.97 -15.60
N SER A 95 -15.87 -6.07 -14.90
CA SER A 95 -17.10 -6.17 -14.12
C SER A 95 -17.03 -5.26 -12.88
N LYS A 96 -18.20 -4.94 -12.31
CA LYS A 96 -18.28 -4.14 -11.07
C LYS A 96 -17.67 -4.88 -9.88
N GLU A 97 -17.82 -6.19 -9.84
CA GLU A 97 -17.30 -7.07 -8.81
C GLU A 97 -15.76 -7.05 -8.83
N LEU A 98 -15.16 -7.21 -10.03
CA LEU A 98 -13.71 -7.15 -10.20
C LEU A 98 -13.16 -5.75 -9.89
N MET A 99 -13.87 -4.68 -10.27
CA MET A 99 -13.47 -3.31 -9.90
C MET A 99 -13.47 -3.15 -8.37
N LYS A 100 -14.51 -3.61 -7.69
CA LYS A 100 -14.60 -3.56 -6.22
C LYS A 100 -13.48 -4.34 -5.55
N GLU A 101 -13.18 -5.54 -6.02
CA GLU A 101 -12.07 -6.36 -5.52
C GLU A 101 -10.74 -5.60 -5.65
N ARG A 102 -10.45 -5.02 -6.81
CA ARG A 102 -9.24 -4.22 -7.05
C ARG A 102 -9.17 -2.98 -6.17
N GLU A 103 -10.30 -2.29 -5.97
CA GLU A 103 -10.38 -1.16 -5.04
C GLU A 103 -10.13 -1.58 -3.58
N ASP A 104 -10.60 -2.76 -3.16
CA ASP A 104 -10.33 -3.30 -1.83
C ASP A 104 -8.84 -3.63 -1.65
N ILE A 105 -8.20 -4.20 -2.68
CA ILE A 105 -6.75 -4.43 -2.70
C ILE A 105 -6.00 -3.10 -2.67
N MET A 106 -6.37 -2.13 -3.50
CA MET A 106 -5.78 -0.79 -3.55
C MET A 106 -5.83 -0.10 -2.18
N ARG A 107 -6.99 -0.14 -1.51
CA ARG A 107 -7.16 0.39 -0.15
C ARG A 107 -6.31 -0.35 0.87
N ARG A 108 -6.30 -1.68 0.83
CA ARG A 108 -5.50 -2.54 1.71
C ARG A 108 -4.03 -2.17 1.68
N TYR A 109 -3.48 -1.89 0.51
CA TYR A 109 -2.06 -1.54 0.35
C TYR A 109 -1.79 -0.03 0.36
N GLY A 110 -2.79 0.80 0.65
CA GLY A 110 -2.64 2.26 0.75
C GLY A 110 -2.13 2.90 -0.55
N VAL A 111 -2.55 2.37 -1.72
CA VAL A 111 -2.20 2.94 -3.02
C VAL A 111 -3.11 4.13 -3.31
N THR A 112 -2.53 5.31 -3.50
CA THR A 112 -3.26 6.58 -3.69
C THR A 112 -3.03 7.22 -5.05
N GLY A 113 -2.22 6.60 -5.91
CA GLY A 113 -1.90 7.15 -7.24
C GLY A 113 -1.38 6.09 -8.21
N PHE A 114 -1.39 6.43 -9.48
CA PHE A 114 -0.99 5.55 -10.58
C PHE A 114 0.12 6.17 -11.45
N PRO A 115 1.02 5.35 -12.03
CA PRO A 115 1.20 3.95 -11.70
C PRO A 115 1.88 3.77 -10.34
N THR A 116 1.53 2.72 -9.64
CA THR A 116 2.27 2.23 -8.48
C THR A 116 2.62 0.78 -8.70
N VAL A 117 3.88 0.44 -8.50
CA VAL A 117 4.36 -0.95 -8.53
C VAL A 117 4.81 -1.35 -7.14
N MET A 118 4.35 -2.51 -6.68
CA MET A 118 4.76 -3.11 -5.42
C MET A 118 5.46 -4.43 -5.66
N LEU A 119 6.59 -4.65 -4.97
CA LEU A 119 7.22 -5.95 -4.93
C LEU A 119 6.94 -6.58 -3.56
N MET A 120 6.43 -7.80 -3.59
CA MET A 120 6.00 -8.51 -2.39
C MET A 120 6.36 -10.00 -2.47
N ASP A 121 6.35 -10.67 -1.35
CA ASP A 121 6.50 -12.12 -1.27
C ASP A 121 5.17 -12.84 -1.56
N GLY A 122 5.18 -14.18 -1.53
CA GLY A 122 3.99 -15.00 -1.77
C GLY A 122 2.93 -14.91 -0.67
N THR A 123 3.20 -14.27 0.49
CA THR A 123 2.20 -14.00 1.52
C THR A 123 1.45 -12.68 1.27
N GLY A 124 1.94 -11.88 0.31
CA GLY A 124 1.45 -10.54 0.02
C GLY A 124 2.10 -9.47 0.89
N ALA A 125 3.18 -9.77 1.59
CA ALA A 125 3.95 -8.79 2.35
C ALA A 125 4.88 -7.99 1.41
N PRO A 126 4.62 -6.68 1.19
CA PRO A 126 5.43 -5.86 0.30
C PRO A 126 6.72 -5.44 0.99
N TYR A 127 7.82 -5.46 0.25
CA TYR A 127 9.11 -4.96 0.71
C TYR A 127 9.62 -3.77 -0.10
N ALA A 128 8.96 -3.44 -1.22
CA ALA A 128 9.24 -2.24 -1.98
C ALA A 128 7.99 -1.67 -2.65
N ARG A 129 7.98 -0.34 -2.79
CA ARG A 129 6.96 0.43 -3.52
C ARG A 129 7.66 1.41 -4.45
N ILE A 130 7.31 1.39 -5.73
CA ILE A 130 7.81 2.31 -6.75
C ILE A 130 6.61 3.08 -7.31
N VAL A 131 6.62 4.40 -7.16
CA VAL A 131 5.55 5.27 -7.66
C VAL A 131 6.06 6.02 -8.91
N GLY A 132 5.27 5.97 -9.95
CA GLY A 132 5.60 6.59 -11.23
C GLY A 132 6.64 5.83 -12.06
N PRO A 133 6.80 6.21 -13.35
CA PRO A 133 7.85 5.70 -14.21
C PRO A 133 9.19 6.40 -13.94
N THR A 134 10.27 5.83 -14.47
CA THR A 134 11.55 6.51 -14.69
C THR A 134 11.66 6.99 -16.14
N LYS A 135 12.71 7.71 -16.47
CA LYS A 135 12.94 8.17 -17.87
C LYS A 135 13.30 7.02 -18.80
N THR A 136 13.95 5.98 -18.29
CA THR A 136 14.46 4.86 -19.08
C THR A 136 14.18 3.51 -18.40
N ALA A 137 14.16 2.43 -19.19
CA ALA A 137 14.05 1.07 -18.66
C ALA A 137 15.22 0.70 -17.74
N PRO A 138 16.49 0.96 -18.07
CA PRO A 138 17.61 0.67 -17.17
C PRO A 138 17.47 1.30 -15.77
N GLU A 139 17.06 2.57 -15.68
CA GLU A 139 16.81 3.22 -14.38
C GLU A 139 15.71 2.53 -13.57
N TYR A 140 14.67 2.03 -14.25
CA TYR A 140 13.59 1.32 -13.58
C TYR A 140 14.05 -0.06 -13.10
N LEU A 141 14.79 -0.78 -13.94
CA LEU A 141 15.37 -2.07 -13.59
C LEU A 141 16.36 -1.98 -12.43
N GLU A 142 17.11 -0.88 -12.31
CA GLU A 142 17.96 -0.63 -11.14
C GLU A 142 17.13 -0.57 -9.83
N LYS A 143 15.97 0.12 -9.86
CA LYS A 143 15.07 0.14 -8.69
C LYS A 143 14.53 -1.25 -8.35
N LEU A 144 14.16 -2.02 -9.36
CA LEU A 144 13.69 -3.40 -9.15
C LEU A 144 14.81 -4.29 -8.59
N THR A 145 16.04 -4.12 -9.07
CA THR A 145 17.22 -4.85 -8.58
C THR A 145 17.49 -4.52 -7.10
N LYS A 146 17.50 -3.24 -6.73
CA LYS A 146 17.66 -2.84 -5.32
C LYS A 146 16.59 -3.45 -4.42
N ALA A 147 15.35 -3.54 -4.90
CA ALA A 147 14.28 -4.17 -4.16
C ALA A 147 14.49 -5.70 -4.01
N GLN A 148 14.95 -6.37 -5.07
CA GLN A 148 15.28 -7.81 -5.00
C GLN A 148 16.45 -8.08 -4.05
N ASP A 149 17.48 -7.23 -4.06
CA ASP A 149 18.62 -7.32 -3.14
C ASP A 149 18.16 -7.16 -1.69
N LEU A 150 17.24 -6.21 -1.43
CA LEU A 150 16.62 -6.06 -0.11
C LEU A 150 15.90 -7.34 0.32
N LYS A 151 15.07 -7.94 -0.55
CA LYS A 151 14.37 -9.20 -0.27
C LYS A 151 15.37 -10.31 0.09
N ASN A 152 16.42 -10.46 -0.71
CA ASN A 152 17.44 -11.50 -0.50
C ASN A 152 18.15 -11.30 0.84
N SER A 153 18.55 -10.07 1.15
CA SER A 153 19.14 -9.71 2.45
C SER A 153 18.20 -10.00 3.61
N LEU A 154 16.93 -9.57 3.49
CA LEU A 154 15.89 -9.80 4.49
C LEU A 154 15.69 -11.30 4.76
N ASN A 155 15.52 -12.10 3.71
CA ASN A 155 15.35 -13.55 3.84
C ASN A 155 16.57 -14.24 4.48
N GLY A 156 17.79 -13.81 4.12
CA GLY A 156 19.02 -14.31 4.72
C GLY A 156 19.09 -14.03 6.23
N GLU A 157 18.76 -12.81 6.64
CA GLU A 157 18.78 -12.41 8.05
C GLU A 157 17.69 -13.10 8.86
N ILE A 158 16.47 -13.22 8.31
CA ILE A 158 15.40 -13.98 8.95
C ILE A 158 15.82 -15.45 9.15
N ALA A 159 16.46 -16.07 8.14
CA ALA A 159 16.93 -17.45 8.24
C ALA A 159 18.00 -17.63 9.34
N VAL A 160 18.88 -16.64 9.53
CA VAL A 160 19.86 -16.62 10.63
C VAL A 160 19.15 -16.41 11.97
N ALA A 161 18.25 -15.43 12.06
CA ALA A 161 17.52 -15.11 13.27
C ALA A 161 16.67 -16.29 13.79
N ARG A 162 16.09 -17.09 12.89
CA ARG A 162 15.31 -18.28 13.23
C ARG A 162 16.11 -19.41 13.89
N LYS A 163 17.45 -19.35 13.84
CA LYS A 163 18.34 -20.27 14.57
C LYS A 163 18.57 -19.85 16.03
N LEU A 164 18.23 -18.61 16.38
CA LEU A 164 18.28 -18.07 17.73
C LEU A 164 17.00 -18.41 18.50
N SER A 165 16.95 -18.09 19.79
CA SER A 165 15.79 -18.30 20.67
C SER A 165 15.48 -17.07 21.52
N GLY A 166 14.26 -16.98 22.05
CA GLY A 166 13.83 -15.94 23.00
C GLY A 166 14.11 -14.53 22.48
N SER A 167 14.57 -13.66 23.38
CA SER A 167 14.79 -12.23 23.07
C SER A 167 15.86 -11.98 22.03
N GLU A 168 16.87 -12.86 21.88
CA GLU A 168 17.88 -12.73 20.82
C GLU A 168 17.25 -12.94 19.43
N ARG A 169 16.38 -13.95 19.31
CA ARG A 169 15.61 -14.19 18.08
C ARG A 169 14.72 -12.99 17.77
N ALA A 170 13.98 -12.49 18.75
CA ALA A 170 13.11 -11.33 18.59
C ALA A 170 13.89 -10.09 18.11
N ALA A 171 15.04 -9.79 18.74
CA ALA A 171 15.92 -8.69 18.36
C ALA A 171 16.40 -8.80 16.91
N ALA A 172 16.86 -9.98 16.52
CA ALA A 172 17.38 -10.23 15.17
C ALA A 172 16.28 -10.12 14.11
N LEU A 173 15.07 -10.64 14.37
CA LEU A 173 13.92 -10.52 13.47
C LEU A 173 13.43 -9.06 13.37
N ALA A 174 13.36 -8.34 14.50
CA ALA A 174 12.98 -6.92 14.50
C ALA A 174 13.96 -6.09 13.67
N LYS A 175 15.26 -6.30 13.86
CA LYS A 175 16.31 -5.64 13.07
C LYS A 175 16.22 -5.96 11.58
N ALA A 176 15.89 -7.19 11.22
CA ALA A 176 15.66 -7.56 9.82
C ALA A 176 14.46 -6.79 9.24
N LEU A 177 13.34 -6.70 9.98
CA LEU A 177 12.14 -5.97 9.55
C LEU A 177 12.37 -4.46 9.40
N GLU A 178 13.28 -3.85 10.17
CA GLU A 178 13.64 -2.43 10.04
C GLU A 178 14.20 -2.05 8.67
N LYS A 179 14.71 -3.01 7.90
CA LYS A 179 15.16 -2.78 6.51
C LYS A 179 14.04 -2.52 5.54
N VAL A 180 12.85 -3.03 5.85
CA VAL A 180 11.64 -2.76 5.07
C VAL A 180 11.21 -1.32 5.35
N PRO A 181 10.82 -0.52 4.33
CA PRO A 181 10.28 0.82 4.52
C PRO A 181 9.19 0.83 5.61
N ALA A 182 9.23 1.81 6.51
CA ALA A 182 8.39 1.83 7.71
C ALA A 182 6.89 1.67 7.41
N GLU A 183 6.42 2.28 6.31
CA GLU A 183 5.03 2.20 5.85
C GLU A 183 4.64 0.81 5.30
N LEU A 184 5.61 -0.06 5.06
CA LEU A 184 5.38 -1.43 4.56
C LEU A 184 5.56 -2.49 5.65
N GLN A 185 6.22 -2.17 6.77
CA GLN A 185 6.52 -3.14 7.84
C GLN A 185 5.26 -3.83 8.38
N GLY A 186 4.17 -3.10 8.56
CA GLY A 186 2.91 -3.62 9.09
C GLY A 186 2.24 -4.72 8.25
N TYR A 187 2.66 -4.91 7.00
CA TYR A 187 2.16 -5.98 6.13
C TYR A 187 2.86 -7.32 6.37
N HIS A 188 4.02 -7.35 7.05
CA HIS A 188 4.80 -8.55 7.37
C HIS A 188 4.24 -9.26 8.61
N LYS A 189 2.95 -9.62 8.57
CA LYS A 189 2.21 -10.10 9.75
C LYS A 189 2.78 -11.38 10.35
N GLU A 190 3.23 -12.32 9.52
CA GLU A 190 3.83 -13.56 10.00
C GLU A 190 5.15 -13.29 10.74
N LEU A 191 6.00 -12.42 10.20
CA LEU A 191 7.25 -12.02 10.83
C LEU A 191 7.01 -11.26 12.14
N ILE A 192 6.04 -10.35 12.15
CA ILE A 192 5.63 -9.63 13.37
C ILE A 192 5.12 -10.62 14.42
N ALA A 193 4.31 -11.61 14.05
CA ALA A 193 3.85 -12.64 14.97
C ALA A 193 5.01 -13.48 15.55
N GLU A 194 6.03 -13.80 14.73
CA GLU A 194 7.24 -14.48 15.21
C GLU A 194 8.03 -13.62 16.20
N ILE A 195 8.15 -12.30 15.95
CA ILE A 195 8.80 -11.36 16.87
C ILE A 195 8.05 -11.36 18.21
N MET A 196 6.73 -11.17 18.18
CA MET A 196 5.89 -11.13 19.37
C MET A 196 5.95 -12.43 20.19
N ALA A 197 5.92 -13.58 19.51
CA ALA A 197 6.03 -14.88 20.16
C ALA A 197 7.39 -15.10 20.85
N SER A 198 8.43 -14.44 20.35
CA SER A 198 9.80 -14.50 20.91
C SER A 198 10.10 -13.38 21.92
N ASP A 199 9.17 -12.42 22.09
CA ASP A 199 9.29 -11.25 22.97
C ASP A 199 8.04 -11.07 23.84
N PRO A 200 7.79 -11.95 24.82
CA PRO A 200 6.57 -11.89 25.67
C PRO A 200 6.50 -10.63 26.53
N GLU A 201 7.62 -9.94 26.75
CA GLU A 201 7.68 -8.68 27.49
C GLU A 201 7.47 -7.44 26.61
N ASP A 202 7.26 -7.65 25.30
CA ASP A 202 7.04 -6.59 24.29
C ASP A 202 8.13 -5.49 24.29
N ARG A 203 9.39 -5.86 24.48
CA ARG A 203 10.55 -4.94 24.51
C ARG A 203 10.73 -4.18 23.21
N PHE A 204 10.32 -4.78 22.09
CA PHE A 204 10.39 -4.18 20.77
C PHE A 204 9.10 -3.46 20.37
N GLY A 205 8.06 -3.48 21.21
CA GLY A 205 6.83 -2.72 21.08
C GLY A 205 5.92 -3.18 19.94
N PHE A 206 6.10 -4.39 19.41
CA PHE A 206 5.23 -4.91 18.34
C PHE A 206 3.85 -5.30 18.85
N GLY A 207 3.74 -5.84 20.08
CA GLY A 207 2.47 -6.15 20.73
C GLY A 207 1.63 -4.89 20.96
N LYS A 208 2.26 -3.83 21.45
CA LYS A 208 1.61 -2.51 21.59
C LYS A 208 1.12 -1.97 20.25
N LYS A 209 1.98 -1.96 19.22
CA LYS A 209 1.62 -1.50 17.87
C LYS A 209 0.46 -2.30 17.27
N GLU A 210 0.47 -3.63 17.43
CA GLU A 210 -0.61 -4.49 16.93
C GLU A 210 -1.93 -4.22 17.65
N LYS A 211 -1.89 -4.04 18.98
CA LYS A 211 -3.06 -3.65 19.76
C LYS A 211 -3.63 -2.30 19.32
N GLU A 212 -2.78 -1.30 19.14
CA GLU A 212 -3.18 0.02 18.64
C GLU A 212 -3.77 -0.07 17.22
N ALA A 213 -3.17 -0.86 16.32
CA ALA A 213 -3.69 -1.07 14.97
C ALA A 213 -5.07 -1.75 14.97
N ARG A 214 -5.29 -2.75 15.83
CA ARG A 214 -6.61 -3.39 16.00
C ARG A 214 -7.64 -2.43 16.54
N MET A 215 -7.28 -1.64 17.56
CA MET A 215 -8.18 -0.61 18.11
C MET A 215 -8.54 0.42 17.04
N MET A 216 -7.55 0.88 16.24
CA MET A 216 -7.80 1.81 15.14
C MET A 216 -8.75 1.23 14.11
N ALA A 217 -8.56 -0.02 13.69
CA ALA A 217 -9.44 -0.69 12.74
C ALA A 217 -10.88 -0.79 13.27
N GLN A 218 -11.04 -1.24 14.51
CA GLN A 218 -12.36 -1.38 15.15
C GLN A 218 -13.07 -0.03 15.30
N GLN A 219 -12.35 1.00 15.76
CA GLN A 219 -12.94 2.32 15.94
C GLN A 219 -13.22 3.02 14.60
N SER A 220 -12.41 2.74 13.56
CA SER A 220 -12.67 3.24 12.20
C SER A 220 -13.93 2.61 11.61
N GLU A 221 -14.13 1.32 11.79
CA GLU A 221 -15.34 0.62 11.36
C GLU A 221 -16.58 1.16 12.09
N MET A 222 -16.50 1.33 13.41
CA MET A 222 -17.57 1.95 14.20
C MET A 222 -17.92 3.35 13.67
N LEU A 223 -16.91 4.16 13.37
CA LEU A 223 -17.09 5.51 12.83
C LEU A 223 -17.72 5.48 11.43
N GLU A 224 -17.33 4.54 10.58
CA GLU A 224 -17.93 4.36 9.25
C GLU A 224 -19.41 3.99 9.36
N GLN A 225 -19.77 3.04 10.23
CA GLN A 225 -21.15 2.68 10.51
C GLN A 225 -21.96 3.87 11.05
N PHE A 226 -21.37 4.65 11.97
CA PHE A 226 -21.96 5.90 12.43
C PHE A 226 -22.26 6.85 11.26
N TYR A 227 -21.28 7.17 10.38
CA TYR A 227 -21.51 8.06 9.24
C TYR A 227 -22.54 7.51 8.26
N LEU A 228 -22.57 6.20 8.03
CA LEU A 228 -23.57 5.56 7.17
C LEU A 228 -24.99 5.74 7.75
N SER A 229 -25.15 5.60 9.07
CA SER A 229 -26.44 5.77 9.76
C SER A 229 -26.92 7.23 9.79
N GLN A 230 -25.99 8.21 9.62
CA GLN A 230 -26.31 9.65 9.62
C GLN A 230 -26.63 10.21 8.21
N ARG A 231 -26.52 9.41 7.15
CA ARG A 231 -26.80 9.87 5.78
C ARG A 231 -28.22 10.41 5.66
N GLY A 232 -28.35 11.65 5.18
CA GLY A 232 -29.62 12.33 5.01
C GLY A 232 -30.16 13.07 6.25
N LYS A 233 -29.60 12.85 7.42
CA LYS A 233 -30.00 13.50 8.68
C LYS A 233 -29.28 14.86 8.86
N ILE A 234 -29.64 15.83 8.05
CA ILE A 234 -28.92 17.12 7.96
C ILE A 234 -29.67 18.30 8.59
N ARG A 235 -30.88 18.10 9.14
CA ARG A 235 -31.73 19.18 9.66
C ARG A 235 -32.59 18.73 10.84
N GLY A 236 -32.99 19.70 11.65
CA GLY A 236 -33.99 19.54 12.70
C GLY A 236 -33.62 18.54 13.79
N GLU A 237 -34.61 17.79 14.26
CA GLU A 237 -34.45 16.85 15.36
C GLU A 237 -33.52 15.68 15.01
N GLU A 238 -33.53 15.23 13.75
CA GLU A 238 -32.64 14.14 13.32
C GLU A 238 -31.17 14.55 13.41
N LEU A 239 -30.82 15.77 13.01
CA LEU A 239 -29.46 16.31 13.13
C LEU A 239 -29.05 16.41 14.61
N ARG A 240 -29.95 16.85 15.49
CA ARG A 240 -29.68 16.92 16.93
C ARG A 240 -29.43 15.54 17.54
N LYS A 241 -30.26 14.55 17.22
CA LYS A 241 -30.05 13.16 17.65
C LYS A 241 -28.73 12.58 17.16
N SER A 242 -28.35 12.90 15.91
CA SER A 242 -27.07 12.49 15.35
C SER A 242 -25.90 13.10 16.13
N ARG A 243 -26.02 14.38 16.54
CA ARG A 243 -25.01 15.05 17.36
C ARG A 243 -24.92 14.44 18.77
N GLU A 244 -26.04 14.18 19.43
CA GLU A 244 -26.08 13.54 20.73
C GLU A 244 -25.44 12.14 20.71
N GLU A 245 -25.68 11.39 19.64
CA GLU A 245 -25.03 10.08 19.41
C GLU A 245 -23.52 10.25 19.24
N ALA A 246 -23.05 11.23 18.47
CA ALA A 246 -21.65 11.53 18.31
C ALA A 246 -21.00 11.95 19.63
N GLU A 247 -21.66 12.79 20.44
CA GLU A 247 -21.21 13.21 21.77
C GLU A 247 -21.11 12.03 22.75
N LYS A 248 -22.07 11.12 22.69
CA LYS A 248 -22.04 9.88 23.46
C LYS A 248 -20.84 8.99 23.07
N ILE A 249 -20.56 8.82 21.78
CA ILE A 249 -19.38 8.10 21.33
C ILE A 249 -18.10 8.83 21.81
N LEU A 250 -18.07 10.16 21.66
CA LEU A 250 -16.92 11.00 22.03
C LEU A 250 -16.58 10.94 23.52
N SER A 251 -17.55 10.63 24.38
CA SER A 251 -17.35 10.48 25.83
C SER A 251 -16.54 9.23 26.24
N SER A 252 -16.33 8.29 25.31
CA SER A 252 -15.50 7.11 25.59
C SER A 252 -14.04 7.49 25.84
N PRO A 253 -13.43 7.05 26.98
CA PRO A 253 -12.06 7.40 27.32
C PRO A 253 -11.04 6.77 26.36
N ASP A 254 -11.37 5.62 25.77
CA ASP A 254 -10.44 4.81 24.96
C ASP A 254 -10.41 5.20 23.47
N LEU A 255 -11.11 6.29 23.09
CA LEU A 255 -11.08 6.75 21.71
C LEU A 255 -9.69 7.23 21.31
N LEU A 256 -9.22 6.72 20.17
CA LEU A 256 -7.97 7.13 19.58
C LEU A 256 -8.04 8.57 19.02
N PRO A 257 -6.92 9.32 19.08
CA PRO A 257 -6.86 10.71 18.61
C PRO A 257 -7.49 10.99 17.24
N PRO A 258 -7.23 10.21 16.16
CA PRO A 258 -7.87 10.45 14.87
C PRO A 258 -9.39 10.27 14.86
N ILE A 259 -9.92 9.40 15.71
CA ILE A 259 -11.37 9.18 15.83
C ILE A 259 -12.02 10.33 16.57
N ARG A 260 -11.38 10.81 17.66
CA ARG A 260 -11.82 12.02 18.38
C ARG A 260 -11.86 13.23 17.48
N LEU A 261 -10.84 13.44 16.65
CA LEU A 261 -10.79 14.53 15.67
C LEU A 261 -12.01 14.48 14.75
N LYS A 262 -12.32 13.32 14.17
CA LYS A 262 -13.42 13.16 13.21
C LYS A 262 -14.79 13.36 13.85
N LEU A 263 -14.99 12.87 15.06
CA LEU A 263 -16.24 13.07 15.80
C LEU A 263 -16.44 14.55 16.20
N ASN A 264 -15.40 15.20 16.76
CA ASN A 264 -15.46 16.62 17.07
C ASN A 264 -15.75 17.46 15.83
N LYS A 265 -15.14 17.11 14.67
CA LYS A 265 -15.44 17.78 13.41
C LYS A 265 -16.90 17.58 12.99
N PHE A 266 -17.43 16.37 13.07
CA PHE A 266 -18.83 16.10 12.78
C PHE A 266 -19.79 16.94 13.65
N ILE A 267 -19.51 17.00 14.95
CA ILE A 267 -20.30 17.82 15.90
C ILE A 267 -20.19 19.30 15.55
N SER A 268 -19.00 19.80 15.23
CA SER A 268 -18.78 21.16 14.75
C SER A 268 -19.61 21.46 13.52
N ASP A 269 -19.54 20.60 12.50
CA ASP A 269 -20.29 20.77 11.25
C ASP A 269 -21.82 20.80 11.53
N SER A 270 -22.30 19.97 12.47
CA SER A 270 -23.72 19.93 12.85
C SER A 270 -24.19 21.25 13.48
N TYR A 271 -23.38 21.87 14.32
CA TYR A 271 -23.68 23.20 14.89
C TYR A 271 -23.60 24.31 13.85
N ALA A 272 -22.67 24.24 12.90
CA ALA A 272 -22.57 25.18 11.79
C ALA A 272 -23.82 25.15 10.90
N LEU A 273 -24.40 23.97 10.63
CA LEU A 273 -25.66 23.81 9.90
C LEU A 273 -26.86 24.51 10.61
N GLU A 274 -26.84 24.56 11.94
CA GLU A 274 -27.80 25.27 12.76
C GLU A 274 -27.45 26.76 12.99
N ARG A 275 -26.39 27.27 12.36
CA ARG A 275 -25.83 28.63 12.53
C ARG A 275 -25.37 28.92 13.97
N ASN A 276 -25.15 27.90 14.77
CA ASN A 276 -24.55 28.06 16.10
C ASN A 276 -23.01 28.08 15.98
N TYR A 277 -22.50 29.19 15.44
CA TYR A 277 -21.08 29.35 15.15
C TYR A 277 -20.18 29.32 16.41
N PRO A 278 -20.59 29.85 17.57
CA PRO A 278 -19.79 29.74 18.79
C PRO A 278 -19.57 28.28 19.22
N LYS A 279 -20.60 27.43 19.20
CA LYS A 279 -20.48 26.00 19.50
C LYS A 279 -19.71 25.27 18.43
N SER A 280 -19.94 25.57 17.17
CA SER A 280 -19.17 25.01 16.07
C SER A 280 -17.67 25.28 16.23
N LEU A 281 -17.28 26.53 16.56
CA LEU A 281 -15.87 26.88 16.79
C LEU A 281 -15.25 26.12 17.97
N GLU A 282 -15.99 25.92 19.07
CA GLU A 282 -15.54 25.15 20.23
C GLU A 282 -15.14 23.74 19.81
N TYR A 283 -16.03 23.03 19.10
CA TYR A 283 -15.76 21.66 18.65
C TYR A 283 -14.72 21.60 17.53
N LEU A 284 -14.61 22.61 16.68
CA LEU A 284 -13.57 22.67 15.65
C LEU A 284 -12.17 22.82 16.26
N LYS A 285 -12.02 23.60 17.32
CA LYS A 285 -10.78 23.69 18.10
C LYS A 285 -10.49 22.36 18.82
N SER A 286 -11.51 21.75 19.43
CA SER A 286 -11.37 20.43 20.05
C SER A 286 -10.96 19.36 19.03
N ALA A 287 -11.46 19.42 17.79
CA ALA A 287 -11.04 18.52 16.71
C ALA A 287 -9.55 18.69 16.40
N ARG A 288 -9.06 19.92 16.22
CA ARG A 288 -7.65 20.21 15.99
C ARG A 288 -6.77 19.68 17.12
N ASP A 289 -7.18 19.92 18.34
CA ASP A 289 -6.39 19.61 19.55
C ASP A 289 -6.45 18.12 19.93
N SER A 290 -7.37 17.35 19.31
CA SER A 290 -7.50 15.90 19.54
C SER A 290 -6.36 15.09 18.92
N ASP A 291 -5.78 15.54 17.81
CA ASP A 291 -4.70 14.82 17.08
C ASP A 291 -3.64 15.82 16.57
N PRO A 292 -2.94 16.50 17.50
CA PRO A 292 -2.00 17.55 17.15
C PRO A 292 -0.82 16.96 16.34
N GLY A 293 -0.46 17.63 15.25
CA GLY A 293 0.61 17.18 14.33
C GLY A 293 0.13 16.30 13.17
N SER A 294 -1.12 15.84 13.15
CA SER A 294 -1.67 15.18 11.98
C SER A 294 -1.93 16.19 10.84
N LYS A 295 -1.85 15.69 9.59
CA LYS A 295 -2.22 16.50 8.41
C LYS A 295 -3.68 16.96 8.45
N GLU A 296 -4.55 16.15 9.07
CA GLU A 296 -5.97 16.44 9.18
C GLU A 296 -6.20 17.59 10.15
N SER A 297 -5.56 17.57 11.30
CA SER A 297 -5.57 18.66 12.29
C SER A 297 -5.06 19.98 11.69
N SER A 298 -3.94 19.96 10.99
CA SER A 298 -3.36 21.15 10.35
C SER A 298 -4.30 21.82 9.33
N ARG A 299 -5.15 21.04 8.67
CA ARG A 299 -6.13 21.54 7.71
C ARG A 299 -7.31 22.27 8.36
N LEU A 300 -7.51 22.14 9.67
CA LEU A 300 -8.61 22.79 10.37
C LEU A 300 -8.31 24.26 10.70
N GLN A 301 -7.05 24.68 10.75
CA GLN A 301 -6.67 26.04 11.13
C GLN A 301 -7.32 27.15 10.27
N PRO A 302 -7.34 27.07 8.93
CA PRO A 302 -8.04 28.07 8.10
C PRO A 302 -9.55 28.14 8.37
N TRP A 303 -10.15 27.00 8.74
CA TRP A 303 -11.58 26.93 9.05
C TRP A 303 -11.89 27.59 10.39
N ILE A 304 -11.02 27.40 11.38
CA ILE A 304 -11.09 28.07 12.69
C ILE A 304 -11.03 29.58 12.50
N GLU A 305 -10.03 30.09 11.77
CA GLU A 305 -9.87 31.51 11.50
C GLU A 305 -11.07 32.14 10.76
N ASN A 306 -11.63 31.39 9.80
CA ASN A 306 -12.83 31.85 9.10
C ASN A 306 -14.04 31.90 10.03
N MET A 307 -14.24 30.92 10.89
CA MET A 307 -15.33 30.87 11.85
C MET A 307 -15.23 32.04 12.88
N GLU A 308 -14.01 32.33 13.35
CA GLU A 308 -13.74 33.46 14.24
C GLU A 308 -14.13 34.81 13.58
N LYS A 309 -13.84 34.98 12.27
CA LYS A 309 -14.24 36.19 11.51
C LYS A 309 -15.77 36.29 11.36
N ILE A 310 -16.45 35.15 11.15
CA ILE A 310 -17.93 35.14 11.07
C ILE A 310 -18.52 35.59 12.40
N ILE A 311 -18.11 35.02 13.52
CA ILE A 311 -18.60 35.38 14.87
C ILE A 311 -18.31 36.86 15.19
N ALA A 312 -17.15 37.37 14.79
CA ALA A 312 -16.82 38.79 15.01
C ALA A 312 -17.71 39.79 14.22
N ARG A 313 -18.28 39.37 13.09
CA ARG A 313 -19.18 40.19 12.27
C ARG A 313 -20.64 40.17 12.73
N GLU A 314 -21.02 39.16 13.51
CA GLU A 314 -22.38 39.02 14.06
C GLU A 314 -22.56 39.72 15.42
N LYS A 315 -21.47 40.21 16.01
CA LYS A 315 -21.45 41.06 17.21
C LYS A 315 -21.55 42.56 16.85
#